data_c961bd0214a293d2fe4fa653747b108c
#
_entry.id   c961bd0214a293d2fe4fa653747b108c
#
_cell.length_a   1.000
_cell.length_b   1.000
_cell.length_c   1.000
_cell.angle_alpha   90.00
_cell.angle_beta   90.00
_cell.angle_gamma   90.00
#
_symmetry.space_group_name_H-M   'P 1'
#
loop_
_entity.id
_entity.type
_entity.pdbx_description
1 polymer ?
#
loop_
_entity_poly.entity_id
_entity_poly.type
_entity_poly.pdbx_seq_one_letter_code
_entity_poly.pdbx_strand_id
1 'polypeptide(L)'
;MERYLIIFGLSCFLVICLIKFIEGVIQAINGPSLKLNSSYPKLVQEVVYYCGPILKVQNIRYFPKYEISYFKSKKRLGCYYTGQKKIVIYIKSYDGTESTKINDIIHCTLHEIRHYMQHLKDPSFKNYDTYSKKLTYQKNPFEIDSNAFADKELDSCIQYLKTKGIIS
;
A
#
# COMPACT_ATOMS: atom_id res chain seq x y z
N MET A 1 55.94 -3.49 17.93
CA MET A 1 55.14 -2.69 17.02
C MET A 1 54.14 -3.53 16.19
N GLU A 2 54.57 -4.61 15.57
CA GLU A 2 53.68 -5.46 14.72
C GLU A 2 52.44 -6.04 15.41
N ARG A 3 52.54 -6.47 16.69
CA ARG A 3 51.38 -7.03 17.43
C ARG A 3 50.23 -6.03 17.63
N TYR A 4 50.53 -4.74 17.80
CA TYR A 4 49.51 -3.72 17.98
C TYR A 4 48.79 -3.37 16.67
N LEU A 5 49.50 -3.46 15.53
CA LEU A 5 48.91 -3.28 14.20
C LEU A 5 47.90 -4.38 13.85
N ILE A 6 48.23 -5.64 14.22
CA ILE A 6 47.34 -6.80 14.01
C ILE A 6 46.09 -6.69 14.89
N ILE A 7 46.23 -6.31 16.15
CA ILE A 7 45.07 -6.14 17.07
C ILE A 7 44.19 -4.99 16.60
N PHE A 8 44.75 -3.86 16.14
CA PHE A 8 43.99 -2.75 15.60
C PHE A 8 43.23 -3.12 14.32
N GLY A 9 43.88 -3.85 13.40
CA GLY A 9 43.23 -4.34 12.18
C GLY A 9 42.07 -5.30 12.45
N LEU A 10 42.22 -6.23 13.41
CA LEU A 10 41.19 -7.16 13.83
C LEU A 10 39.98 -6.45 14.48
N SER A 11 40.24 -5.44 15.33
CA SER A 11 39.15 -4.66 15.95
C SER A 11 38.38 -3.83 14.94
N CYS A 12 39.04 -3.19 13.96
CA CYS A 12 38.40 -2.48 12.88
C CYS A 12 37.54 -3.40 12.00
N PHE A 13 38.04 -4.60 11.69
CA PHE A 13 37.28 -5.58 10.92
C PHE A 13 36.04 -6.07 11.66
N LEU A 14 36.13 -6.35 12.95
CA LEU A 14 34.97 -6.74 13.79
C LEU A 14 33.91 -5.63 13.86
N VAL A 15 34.32 -4.37 13.98
CA VAL A 15 33.39 -3.23 13.98
C VAL A 15 32.65 -3.12 12.65
N ILE A 16 33.36 -3.26 11.52
CA ILE A 16 32.76 -3.23 10.18
C ILE A 16 31.75 -4.38 10.00
N CYS A 17 32.12 -5.59 10.43
CA CYS A 17 31.22 -6.74 10.38
C CYS A 17 29.96 -6.54 11.24
N LEU A 18 30.10 -5.95 12.43
CA LEU A 18 28.98 -5.65 13.32
C LEU A 18 28.06 -4.59 12.70
N ILE A 19 28.60 -3.53 12.11
CA ILE A 19 27.81 -2.51 11.41
C ILE A 19 27.00 -3.13 10.27
N LYS A 20 27.64 -3.93 9.42
CA LYS A 20 26.97 -4.62 8.31
C LYS A 20 25.90 -5.62 8.78
N PHE A 21 26.15 -6.30 9.90
CA PHE A 21 25.15 -7.18 10.50
C PHE A 21 23.94 -6.38 11.02
N ILE A 22 24.17 -5.27 11.71
CA ILE A 22 23.11 -4.38 12.21
C ILE A 22 22.31 -3.79 11.03
N GLU A 23 22.97 -3.33 9.97
CA GLU A 23 22.31 -2.85 8.75
C GLU A 23 21.45 -3.96 8.11
N GLY A 24 21.97 -5.19 8.02
CA GLY A 24 21.21 -6.35 7.54
C GLY A 24 19.98 -6.67 8.39
N VAL A 25 20.12 -6.61 9.72
CA VAL A 25 19.00 -6.81 10.65
C VAL A 25 17.96 -5.68 10.52
N ILE A 26 18.40 -4.42 10.43
CA ILE A 26 17.51 -3.28 10.20
C ILE A 26 16.77 -3.39 8.86
N GLN A 27 17.45 -3.82 7.79
CA GLN A 27 16.81 -4.08 6.50
C GLN A 27 15.82 -5.24 6.55
N ALA A 28 16.14 -6.31 7.29
CA ALA A 28 15.24 -7.44 7.47
C ALA A 28 13.99 -7.08 8.29
N ILE A 29 14.12 -6.17 9.27
CA ILE A 29 13.01 -5.69 10.10
C ILE A 29 12.14 -4.68 9.33
N ASN A 30 12.76 -3.80 8.55
CA ASN A 30 12.05 -2.72 7.84
C ASN A 30 11.52 -3.14 6.45
N GLY A 31 11.84 -4.36 5.99
CA GLY A 31 11.55 -4.80 4.63
C GLY A 31 12.32 -4.01 3.55
N PRO A 32 12.12 -4.34 2.27
CA PRO A 32 12.78 -3.62 1.18
C PRO A 32 12.27 -2.17 1.14
N SER A 33 13.19 -1.21 1.15
CA SER A 33 12.87 0.22 1.03
C SER A 33 12.28 0.49 -0.36
N LEU A 34 10.99 0.78 -0.41
CA LEU A 34 10.32 1.17 -1.64
C LEU A 34 10.60 2.64 -1.94
N LYS A 35 10.90 2.95 -3.20
CA LYS A 35 11.04 4.32 -3.71
C LYS A 35 10.09 4.54 -4.87
N LEU A 36 9.49 5.73 -4.92
CA LEU A 36 8.60 6.10 -6.00
C LEU A 36 9.41 6.70 -7.17
N ASN A 37 9.40 6.00 -8.30
CA ASN A 37 10.07 6.43 -9.54
C ASN A 37 9.15 7.29 -10.43
N SER A 38 7.92 7.53 -9.99
CA SER A 38 6.89 8.25 -10.75
C SER A 38 6.13 9.22 -9.84
N SER A 39 4.90 9.58 -10.19
CA SER A 39 4.02 10.39 -9.34
C SER A 39 2.98 9.55 -8.61
N TYR A 40 2.46 10.03 -7.48
CA TYR A 40 1.36 9.37 -6.76
C TYR A 40 0.11 9.12 -7.63
N PRO A 41 -0.33 10.04 -8.52
CA PRO A 41 -1.41 9.74 -9.46
C PRO A 41 -1.10 8.54 -10.35
N LYS A 42 0.14 8.42 -10.83
CA LYS A 42 0.56 7.29 -11.66
C LYS A 42 0.62 6.00 -10.84
N LEU A 43 1.09 6.05 -9.60
CA LEU A 43 1.06 4.91 -8.68
C LEU A 43 -0.37 4.37 -8.50
N VAL A 44 -1.32 5.24 -8.11
CA VAL A 44 -2.73 4.84 -7.92
C VAL A 44 -3.35 4.31 -9.22
N GLN A 45 -3.05 4.94 -10.36
CA GLN A 45 -3.49 4.47 -11.68
C GLN A 45 -3.05 3.03 -11.95
N GLU A 46 -1.78 2.73 -11.72
CA GLU A 46 -1.25 1.39 -11.98
C GLU A 46 -1.78 0.34 -11.00
N VAL A 47 -2.05 0.70 -9.74
CA VAL A 47 -2.75 -0.20 -8.81
C VAL A 47 -4.17 -0.52 -9.31
N VAL A 48 -4.89 0.48 -9.82
CA VAL A 48 -6.21 0.26 -10.43
C VAL A 48 -6.10 -0.68 -11.64
N TYR A 49 -5.09 -0.51 -12.50
CA TYR A 49 -4.88 -1.37 -13.67
C TYR A 49 -4.45 -2.79 -13.28
N TYR A 50 -3.64 -2.95 -12.23
CA TYR A 50 -3.32 -4.26 -11.67
C TYR A 50 -4.57 -5.07 -11.35
N CYS A 51 -5.61 -4.42 -10.83
CA CYS A 51 -6.86 -5.08 -10.49
C CYS A 51 -7.75 -5.41 -11.70
N GLY A 52 -7.42 -4.99 -12.92
CA GLY A 52 -8.21 -5.23 -14.12
C GLY A 52 -8.58 -6.71 -14.35
N PRO A 53 -7.61 -7.63 -14.38
CA PRO A 53 -7.88 -9.07 -14.52
C PRO A 53 -8.73 -9.63 -13.37
N ILE A 54 -8.51 -9.15 -12.14
CA ILE A 54 -9.26 -9.58 -10.94
C ILE A 54 -10.72 -9.12 -11.02
N LEU A 55 -10.94 -7.91 -11.54
CA LEU A 55 -12.28 -7.37 -11.82
C LEU A 55 -12.97 -8.09 -12.96
N LYS A 56 -12.24 -8.85 -13.78
CA LYS A 56 -12.67 -9.43 -15.07
C LYS A 56 -13.15 -8.35 -16.03
N VAL A 57 -12.51 -7.19 -16.01
CA VAL A 57 -12.84 -6.02 -16.82
C VAL A 57 -11.73 -5.78 -17.82
N GLN A 58 -12.02 -5.99 -19.10
CA GLN A 58 -11.09 -5.71 -20.20
C GLN A 58 -11.14 -4.27 -20.69
N ASN A 59 -12.22 -3.54 -20.38
CA ASN A 59 -12.42 -2.19 -20.87
C ASN A 59 -12.27 -1.17 -19.73
N ILE A 60 -11.41 -0.20 -19.93
CA ILE A 60 -11.12 0.89 -18.98
C ILE A 60 -12.37 1.67 -18.52
N ARG A 61 -13.45 1.66 -19.32
CA ARG A 61 -14.73 2.32 -18.96
C ARG A 61 -15.40 1.71 -17.73
N TYR A 62 -15.03 0.49 -17.37
CA TYR A 62 -15.60 -0.22 -16.22
C TYR A 62 -14.68 -0.19 -14.99
N PHE A 63 -13.55 0.52 -15.06
CA PHE A 63 -12.73 0.76 -13.88
C PHE A 63 -13.38 1.85 -13.00
N PRO A 64 -13.15 1.82 -11.67
CA PRO A 64 -13.56 2.93 -10.82
C PRO A 64 -12.83 4.20 -11.26
N LYS A 65 -13.51 5.33 -11.20
CA LYS A 65 -12.83 6.63 -11.28
C LYS A 65 -11.92 6.75 -10.05
N TYR A 66 -10.77 7.40 -10.20
CA TYR A 66 -9.90 7.67 -9.07
C TYR A 66 -9.46 9.14 -9.06
N GLU A 67 -9.22 9.64 -7.87
CA GLU A 67 -8.78 11.01 -7.62
C GLU A 67 -7.75 11.01 -6.51
N ILE A 68 -6.73 11.84 -6.66
CA ILE A 68 -5.73 12.10 -5.62
C ILE A 68 -6.08 13.43 -4.95
N SER A 69 -6.32 13.36 -3.65
CA SER A 69 -6.54 14.54 -2.83
C SER A 69 -5.25 14.91 -2.10
N TYR A 70 -4.79 16.12 -2.30
CA TYR A 70 -3.66 16.71 -1.56
C TYR A 70 -4.09 17.42 -0.28
N PHE A 71 -5.35 17.29 0.12
CA PHE A 71 -5.83 17.74 1.42
C PHE A 71 -5.65 16.64 2.47
N LYS A 72 -5.26 17.02 3.71
CA LYS A 72 -5.19 16.08 4.82
C LYS A 72 -6.60 15.77 5.31
N SER A 73 -7.00 14.50 5.24
CA SER A 73 -8.21 14.04 5.90
C SER A 73 -7.90 13.74 7.38
N LYS A 74 -8.78 14.17 8.29
CA LYS A 74 -8.61 13.89 9.74
C LYS A 74 -8.91 12.44 10.12
N LYS A 75 -9.61 11.68 9.27
CA LYS A 75 -10.20 10.37 9.64
C LYS A 75 -9.98 9.27 8.60
N ARG A 76 -9.50 9.58 7.39
CA ARG A 76 -9.48 8.61 6.28
C ARG A 76 -8.19 8.72 5.48
N LEU A 77 -7.66 7.57 5.08
CA LEU A 77 -6.56 7.47 4.14
C LEU A 77 -7.07 7.42 2.70
N GLY A 78 -8.20 6.77 2.48
CA GLY A 78 -8.96 6.70 1.24
C GLY A 78 -10.47 6.70 1.48
N CYS A 79 -11.24 6.71 0.40
CA CYS A 79 -12.68 6.55 0.43
C CYS A 79 -13.24 6.17 -0.93
N TYR A 80 -14.10 5.16 -0.97
CA TYR A 80 -14.91 4.85 -2.12
C TYR A 80 -16.28 5.55 -2.05
N TYR A 81 -16.61 6.33 -3.07
CA TYR A 81 -17.88 7.03 -3.21
C TYR A 81 -18.81 6.25 -4.16
N THR A 82 -19.81 5.57 -3.60
CA THR A 82 -20.73 4.67 -4.33
C THR A 82 -21.48 5.37 -5.45
N GLY A 83 -22.07 6.56 -5.18
CA GLY A 83 -22.85 7.33 -6.15
C GLY A 83 -22.07 7.80 -7.37
N GLN A 84 -20.74 7.99 -7.22
CA GLN A 84 -19.86 8.43 -8.30
C GLN A 84 -19.01 7.29 -8.87
N LYS A 85 -19.04 6.11 -8.24
CA LYS A 85 -18.12 4.99 -8.51
C LYS A 85 -16.66 5.46 -8.52
N LYS A 86 -16.30 6.29 -7.54
CA LYS A 86 -15.01 6.98 -7.49
C LYS A 86 -14.26 6.64 -6.21
N ILE A 87 -12.97 6.37 -6.36
CA ILE A 87 -12.00 6.20 -5.28
C ILE A 87 -11.25 7.52 -5.08
N VAL A 88 -11.11 7.98 -3.85
CA VAL A 88 -10.29 9.15 -3.49
C VAL A 88 -9.22 8.72 -2.50
N ILE A 89 -7.95 9.03 -2.79
CA ILE A 89 -6.79 8.76 -1.93
C ILE A 89 -6.25 10.08 -1.41
N TYR A 90 -6.14 10.22 -0.08
CA TYR A 90 -5.72 11.45 0.60
C TYR A 90 -4.22 11.41 0.93
N ILE A 91 -3.38 11.81 -0.02
CA ILE A 91 -1.91 11.64 0.05
C ILE A 91 -1.26 12.30 1.28
N LYS A 92 -1.76 13.45 1.73
CA LYS A 92 -1.23 14.14 2.93
C LYS A 92 -1.67 13.51 4.26
N SER A 93 -2.50 12.47 4.23
CA SER A 93 -2.93 11.75 5.42
C SER A 93 -2.00 10.59 5.80
N TYR A 94 -1.04 10.27 4.93
CA TYR A 94 -0.05 9.22 5.18
C TYR A 94 1.19 9.83 5.84
N ASP A 95 1.58 9.27 6.96
CA ASP A 95 2.77 9.64 7.73
C ASP A 95 3.85 8.53 7.59
N GLY A 96 5.07 8.80 8.07
CA GLY A 96 6.17 7.84 8.05
C GLY A 96 7.18 8.04 6.93
N THR A 97 8.00 7.01 6.68
CA THR A 97 9.01 7.00 5.62
C THR A 97 8.36 6.95 4.24
N GLU A 98 9.11 7.27 3.18
CA GLU A 98 8.61 7.15 1.80
C GLU A 98 8.15 5.72 1.49
N SER A 99 8.93 4.72 1.91
CA SER A 99 8.59 3.30 1.72
C SER A 99 7.28 2.92 2.41
N THR A 100 7.10 3.29 3.67
CA THR A 100 5.86 3.04 4.43
C THR A 100 4.69 3.71 3.74
N LYS A 101 4.86 4.97 3.34
CA LYS A 101 3.82 5.74 2.66
C LYS A 101 3.40 5.13 1.33
N ILE A 102 4.35 4.66 0.51
CA ILE A 102 4.05 3.97 -0.75
C ILE A 102 3.25 2.70 -0.48
N ASN A 103 3.70 1.88 0.47
CA ASN A 103 3.04 0.64 0.85
C ASN A 103 1.60 0.88 1.30
N ASP A 104 1.39 1.85 2.19
CA ASP A 104 0.08 2.21 2.72
C ASP A 104 -0.86 2.76 1.63
N ILE A 105 -0.34 3.53 0.66
CA ILE A 105 -1.12 4.03 -0.48
C ILE A 105 -1.56 2.87 -1.37
N ILE A 106 -0.68 1.90 -1.65
CA ILE A 106 -1.02 0.72 -2.44
C ILE A 106 -2.11 -0.08 -1.71
N HIS A 107 -1.88 -0.40 -0.43
CA HIS A 107 -2.84 -1.14 0.40
C HIS A 107 -4.21 -0.44 0.45
N CYS A 108 -4.23 0.86 0.75
CA CYS A 108 -5.46 1.63 0.78
C CYS A 108 -6.17 1.65 -0.58
N THR A 109 -5.43 1.78 -1.68
CA THR A 109 -6.04 1.75 -3.02
C THR A 109 -6.67 0.39 -3.32
N LEU A 110 -6.01 -0.72 -2.97
CA LEU A 110 -6.55 -2.08 -3.09
C LEU A 110 -7.83 -2.25 -2.25
N HIS A 111 -7.82 -1.73 -1.01
CA HIS A 111 -8.97 -1.73 -0.12
C HIS A 111 -10.19 -1.01 -0.75
N GLU A 112 -10.00 0.19 -1.27
CA GLU A 112 -11.09 0.96 -1.89
C GLU A 112 -11.58 0.32 -3.20
N ILE A 113 -10.70 -0.35 -3.95
CA ILE A 113 -11.09 -1.15 -5.11
C ILE A 113 -11.96 -2.33 -4.68
N ARG A 114 -11.69 -2.95 -3.53
CA ARG A 114 -12.54 -4.03 -3.02
C ARG A 114 -13.95 -3.54 -2.70
N HIS A 115 -14.11 -2.34 -2.12
CA HIS A 115 -15.44 -1.72 -1.95
C HIS A 115 -16.15 -1.50 -3.28
N TYR A 116 -15.43 -1.09 -4.32
CA TYR A 116 -16.00 -1.02 -5.67
C TYR A 116 -16.49 -2.39 -6.17
N MET A 117 -15.70 -3.45 -5.96
CA MET A 117 -16.11 -4.82 -6.32
C MET A 117 -17.35 -5.29 -5.55
N GLN A 118 -17.39 -5.04 -4.25
CA GLN A 118 -18.55 -5.34 -3.40
C GLN A 118 -19.80 -4.63 -3.93
N HIS A 119 -19.69 -3.33 -4.22
CA HIS A 119 -20.80 -2.54 -4.77
C HIS A 119 -21.34 -3.11 -6.09
N LEU A 120 -20.46 -3.66 -6.95
CA LEU A 120 -20.87 -4.23 -8.24
C LEU A 120 -21.47 -5.63 -8.14
N LYS A 121 -21.00 -6.45 -7.20
CA LYS A 121 -21.24 -7.90 -7.20
C LYS A 121 -22.03 -8.40 -6.00
N ASP A 122 -22.08 -7.64 -4.92
CA ASP A 122 -22.73 -8.04 -3.68
C ASP A 122 -24.00 -7.19 -3.43
N PRO A 123 -25.20 -7.77 -3.62
CA PRO A 123 -26.45 -7.07 -3.35
C PRO A 123 -26.59 -6.60 -1.89
N SER A 124 -25.86 -7.23 -0.94
CA SER A 124 -25.90 -6.83 0.46
C SER A 124 -25.15 -5.52 0.75
N PHE A 125 -24.26 -5.10 -0.17
CA PHE A 125 -23.49 -3.86 -0.04
C PHE A 125 -24.37 -2.60 0.09
N LYS A 126 -25.61 -2.64 -0.39
CA LYS A 126 -26.61 -1.57 -0.13
C LYS A 126 -26.81 -1.27 1.36
N ASN A 127 -26.48 -2.22 2.24
CA ASN A 127 -26.58 -2.08 3.69
C ASN A 127 -25.27 -1.54 4.33
N TYR A 128 -24.25 -1.21 3.54
CA TYR A 128 -22.96 -0.75 4.04
C TYR A 128 -23.08 0.40 5.04
N ASP A 129 -23.88 1.43 4.73
CA ASP A 129 -24.09 2.57 5.63
C ASP A 129 -24.76 2.17 6.95
N THR A 130 -25.63 1.16 6.92
CA THR A 130 -26.26 0.61 8.13
C THR A 130 -25.25 -0.09 9.00
N TYR A 131 -24.38 -0.92 8.41
CA TYR A 131 -23.30 -1.59 9.15
C TYR A 131 -22.31 -0.57 9.70
N SER A 132 -21.90 0.42 8.92
CA SER A 132 -20.95 1.46 9.34
C SER A 132 -21.45 2.33 10.50
N LYS A 133 -22.78 2.47 10.64
CA LYS A 133 -23.40 3.20 11.77
C LYS A 133 -23.57 2.34 13.02
N LYS A 134 -23.76 1.02 12.86
CA LYS A 134 -24.08 0.09 13.96
C LYS A 134 -22.85 -0.65 14.48
N LEU A 135 -21.84 -0.84 13.68
CA LEU A 135 -20.65 -1.63 14.00
C LEU A 135 -19.40 -0.74 14.03
N THR A 136 -18.40 -1.15 14.81
CA THR A 136 -17.07 -0.56 14.67
C THR A 136 -16.46 -0.98 13.34
N TYR A 137 -15.45 -0.24 12.86
CA TYR A 137 -14.72 -0.53 11.64
C TYR A 137 -14.26 -2.01 11.59
N GLN A 138 -13.67 -2.50 12.70
CA GLN A 138 -13.15 -3.86 12.81
C GLN A 138 -14.22 -4.96 12.81
N LYS A 139 -15.50 -4.61 12.99
CA LYS A 139 -16.62 -5.56 13.00
C LYS A 139 -17.50 -5.44 11.75
N ASN A 140 -17.26 -4.45 10.91
CA ASN A 140 -17.98 -4.30 9.66
C ASN A 140 -17.51 -5.36 8.66
N PRO A 141 -18.38 -6.28 8.19
CA PRO A 141 -17.96 -7.39 7.33
C PRO A 141 -17.37 -6.90 5.99
N PHE A 142 -17.82 -5.77 5.47
CA PHE A 142 -17.29 -5.19 4.24
C PHE A 142 -15.88 -4.65 4.43
N GLU A 143 -15.57 -4.05 5.60
CA GLU A 143 -14.24 -3.56 5.93
C GLU A 143 -13.26 -4.73 6.17
N ILE A 144 -13.73 -5.77 6.86
CA ILE A 144 -12.94 -7.00 7.08
C ILE A 144 -12.55 -7.63 5.74
N ASP A 145 -13.50 -7.80 4.84
CA ASP A 145 -13.27 -8.37 3.51
C ASP A 145 -12.35 -7.47 2.65
N SER A 146 -12.50 -6.14 2.74
CA SER A 146 -11.65 -5.20 2.00
C SER A 146 -10.21 -5.21 2.50
N ASN A 147 -9.99 -5.29 3.81
CA ASN A 147 -8.65 -5.43 4.38
C ASN A 147 -8.02 -6.77 3.98
N ALA A 148 -8.75 -7.87 4.12
CA ALA A 148 -8.26 -9.20 3.74
C ALA A 148 -7.88 -9.28 2.25
N PHE A 149 -8.65 -8.63 1.37
CA PHE A 149 -8.31 -8.52 -0.04
C PHE A 149 -7.03 -7.70 -0.26
N ALA A 150 -6.92 -6.54 0.39
CA ALA A 150 -5.74 -5.68 0.26
C ALA A 150 -4.47 -6.39 0.76
N ASP A 151 -4.54 -7.03 1.93
CA ASP A 151 -3.43 -7.82 2.49
C ASP A 151 -2.98 -8.94 1.54
N LYS A 152 -3.94 -9.67 0.96
CA LYS A 152 -3.66 -10.77 0.04
C LYS A 152 -2.99 -10.32 -1.26
N GLU A 153 -3.41 -9.19 -1.82
CA GLU A 153 -2.96 -8.73 -3.14
C GLU A 153 -1.73 -7.82 -3.06
N LEU A 154 -1.34 -7.34 -1.88
CA LEU A 154 -0.31 -6.32 -1.68
C LEU A 154 1.03 -6.69 -2.33
N ASP A 155 1.58 -7.85 -1.97
CA ASP A 155 2.91 -8.27 -2.45
C ASP A 155 2.92 -8.47 -3.97
N SER A 156 1.88 -9.08 -4.53
CA SER A 156 1.74 -9.28 -5.97
C SER A 156 1.62 -7.94 -6.72
N CYS A 157 0.89 -6.99 -6.16
CA CYS A 157 0.77 -5.64 -6.70
C CYS A 157 2.11 -4.89 -6.65
N ILE A 158 2.86 -4.98 -5.55
CA ILE A 158 4.20 -4.40 -5.43
C ILE A 158 5.13 -4.96 -6.51
N GLN A 159 5.14 -6.27 -6.73
CA GLN A 159 5.95 -6.88 -7.78
C GLN A 159 5.53 -6.38 -9.18
N TYR A 160 4.25 -6.30 -9.47
CA TYR A 160 3.75 -5.71 -10.71
C TYR A 160 4.23 -4.25 -10.89
N LEU A 161 4.14 -3.42 -9.85
CA LEU A 161 4.57 -2.03 -9.91
C LEU A 161 6.09 -1.89 -10.13
N LYS A 162 6.89 -2.79 -9.57
CA LYS A 162 8.33 -2.89 -9.83
C LYS A 162 8.61 -3.25 -11.28
N THR A 163 7.94 -4.25 -11.85
CA THR A 163 8.11 -4.61 -13.28
C THR A 163 7.71 -3.50 -14.22
N LYS A 164 6.81 -2.60 -13.81
CA LYS A 164 6.41 -1.40 -14.54
C LYS A 164 7.33 -0.20 -14.32
N GLY A 165 8.34 -0.33 -13.45
CA GLY A 165 9.25 0.77 -13.12
C GLY A 165 8.57 1.93 -12.37
N ILE A 166 7.39 1.71 -11.77
CA ILE A 166 6.66 2.72 -11.01
C ILE A 166 7.32 2.93 -9.65
N ILE A 167 7.80 1.86 -9.06
CA ILE A 167 8.55 1.83 -7.80
C ILE A 167 9.81 0.98 -7.96
N SER A 168 10.79 1.14 -7.09
CA SER A 168 12.01 0.33 -7.01
C SER A 168 12.19 -0.27 -5.62
#